data_692df2ba6fc28dffb12dfeaa17318a71
#
_entry.id   692df2ba6fc28dffb12dfeaa17318a71
#
_cell.length_a   1.000
_cell.length_b   1.000
_cell.length_c   1.000
_cell.angle_alpha   90.00
_cell.angle_beta   90.00
_cell.angle_gamma   90.00
#
_symmetry.space_group_name_H-M   'P 1'
#
loop_
_entity.id
_entity.type
_entity.pdbx_description
1 polymer ?
#
loop_
_entity_poly.entity_id
_entity_poly.type
_entity_poly.pdbx_seq_one_letter_code
_entity_poly.pdbx_strand_id
1 'polypeptide(L)'
;MIGDLHCHTTLSDGSLGIEDIIVQAKKTGIDFISITDHDTMSSINRAKILGERYGVQTIPGVELSAWDKKRNRKVHILCYAPQKPDRLEGLCIKSCEIRRKCAAEMVENVMKLYPITAESVMKHATGSKSIFKQHIMHALIEYGYTTHFYGKLNHKLFNHENGTCIVEREYPDVNFVLDLIHSSKGVAVLAHPMMYDSAELLEELAQSG
;
A
#
# COMPACT_ATOMS: atom_id res chain seq x y z
N MET A 1 7.47 -10.58 23.53
CA MET A 1 6.33 -10.11 22.72
C MET A 1 6.89 -9.60 21.40
N ILE A 2 6.46 -10.18 20.29
CA ILE A 2 6.95 -9.90 18.93
C ILE A 2 5.78 -9.40 18.10
N GLY A 3 5.97 -8.29 17.37
CA GLY A 3 4.93 -7.71 16.53
C GLY A 3 5.40 -7.43 15.11
N ASP A 4 4.51 -7.58 14.15
CA ASP A 4 4.68 -7.08 12.78
C ASP A 4 3.58 -6.05 12.51
N LEU A 5 3.98 -4.79 12.38
CA LEU A 5 3.04 -3.68 12.29
C LEU A 5 2.87 -3.12 10.86
N HIS A 6 3.52 -3.72 9.86
CA HIS A 6 3.45 -3.21 8.50
C HIS A 6 3.37 -4.35 7.48
N CYS A 7 2.14 -4.84 7.24
CA CYS A 7 1.87 -5.94 6.33
C CYS A 7 0.81 -5.56 5.30
N HIS A 8 0.95 -6.09 4.08
CA HIS A 8 0.01 -5.91 2.98
C HIS A 8 -0.61 -7.23 2.55
N THR A 9 -1.89 -7.20 2.19
CA THR A 9 -2.64 -8.35 1.69
C THR A 9 -2.99 -8.19 0.22
N THR A 10 -3.67 -9.20 -0.33
CA THR A 10 -4.28 -9.12 -1.67
C THR A 10 -5.36 -8.04 -1.81
N LEU A 11 -5.74 -7.34 -0.74
CA LEU A 11 -6.60 -6.16 -0.83
C LEU A 11 -5.86 -4.92 -1.37
N SER A 12 -4.53 -4.93 -1.32
CA SER A 12 -3.67 -3.93 -1.97
C SER A 12 -2.65 -4.60 -2.89
N ASP A 13 -1.39 -4.61 -2.57
CA ASP A 13 -0.27 -5.10 -3.38
C ASP A 13 0.45 -6.32 -2.79
N GLY A 14 -0.04 -6.86 -1.69
CA GLY A 14 0.44 -8.11 -1.11
C GLY A 14 -0.01 -9.33 -1.91
N SER A 15 0.69 -10.45 -1.72
CA SER A 15 0.43 -11.72 -2.40
C SER A 15 -0.39 -12.71 -1.58
N LEU A 16 -0.55 -12.46 -0.27
CA LEU A 16 -1.28 -13.35 0.64
C LEU A 16 -2.62 -12.73 1.06
N GLY A 17 -3.62 -13.59 1.25
CA GLY A 17 -4.90 -13.19 1.84
C GLY A 17 -4.76 -12.88 3.34
N ILE A 18 -5.77 -12.21 3.91
CA ILE A 18 -5.78 -11.84 5.33
C ILE A 18 -5.59 -13.06 6.23
N GLU A 19 -6.29 -14.17 5.93
CA GLU A 19 -6.21 -15.40 6.72
C GLU A 19 -4.82 -16.02 6.66
N ASP A 20 -4.22 -16.06 5.45
CA ASP A 20 -2.89 -16.63 5.25
C ASP A 20 -1.82 -15.88 6.05
N ILE A 21 -1.88 -14.53 6.06
CA ILE A 21 -0.97 -13.68 6.83
C ILE A 21 -1.12 -13.95 8.34
N ILE A 22 -2.35 -14.02 8.85
CA ILE A 22 -2.59 -14.28 10.28
C ILE A 22 -2.14 -15.69 10.68
N VAL A 23 -2.39 -16.70 9.82
CA VAL A 23 -1.90 -18.07 10.04
C VAL A 23 -0.37 -18.09 10.00
N GLN A 24 0.26 -17.38 9.10
CA GLN A 24 1.72 -17.25 9.04
C GLN A 24 2.28 -16.57 10.30
N ALA A 25 1.67 -15.47 10.73
CA ALA A 25 2.04 -14.79 11.98
C ALA A 25 1.99 -15.75 13.18
N LYS A 26 0.92 -16.55 13.31
CA LYS A 26 0.82 -17.58 14.36
C LYS A 26 1.94 -18.61 14.27
N LYS A 27 2.23 -19.13 13.07
CA LYS A 27 3.28 -20.13 12.86
C LYS A 27 4.68 -19.62 13.19
N THR A 28 4.94 -18.33 12.96
CA THR A 28 6.25 -17.69 13.22
C THR A 28 6.38 -17.12 14.63
N GLY A 29 5.34 -17.25 15.47
CA GLY A 29 5.39 -16.79 16.85
C GLY A 29 5.21 -15.28 17.02
N ILE A 30 4.56 -14.63 16.05
CA ILE A 30 4.18 -13.22 16.16
C ILE A 30 2.97 -13.12 17.10
N ASP A 31 3.09 -12.27 18.13
CA ASP A 31 2.05 -12.07 19.15
C ASP A 31 0.97 -11.10 18.65
N PHE A 32 1.37 -10.07 17.90
CA PHE A 32 0.45 -9.06 17.35
C PHE A 32 0.86 -8.57 15.96
N ILE A 33 -0.14 -8.26 15.14
CA ILE A 33 0.04 -7.85 13.74
C ILE A 33 -0.86 -6.68 13.38
N SER A 34 -0.39 -5.82 12.49
CA SER A 34 -1.24 -4.83 11.82
C SER A 34 -1.19 -5.03 10.31
N ILE A 35 -2.35 -5.25 9.71
CA ILE A 35 -2.52 -5.23 8.26
C ILE A 35 -2.79 -3.79 7.86
N THR A 36 -1.89 -3.23 7.06
CA THR A 36 -1.84 -1.82 6.68
C THR A 36 -1.94 -1.62 5.18
N ASP A 37 -2.90 -2.30 4.55
CA ASP A 37 -3.12 -2.22 3.10
C ASP A 37 -3.17 -0.77 2.59
N HIS A 38 -2.59 -0.53 1.41
CA HIS A 38 -2.52 0.81 0.82
C HIS A 38 -3.89 1.43 0.55
N ASP A 39 -4.13 2.58 1.15
CA ASP A 39 -5.31 3.43 0.96
C ASP A 39 -6.65 2.66 1.14
N THR A 40 -6.66 1.62 2.00
CA THR A 40 -7.89 0.87 2.31
C THR A 40 -7.89 0.27 3.71
N MET A 41 -9.00 0.37 4.40
CA MET A 41 -9.24 -0.23 5.72
C MET A 41 -10.12 -1.49 5.65
N SER A 42 -10.31 -2.05 4.46
CA SER A 42 -11.22 -3.19 4.24
C SER A 42 -10.77 -4.49 4.95
N SER A 43 -9.50 -4.58 5.36
CA SER A 43 -8.94 -5.71 6.11
C SER A 43 -9.36 -5.73 7.58
N ILE A 44 -9.64 -4.58 8.20
CA ILE A 44 -9.71 -4.41 9.66
C ILE A 44 -10.66 -5.40 10.34
N ASN A 45 -11.92 -5.44 9.91
CA ASN A 45 -12.93 -6.29 10.55
C ASN A 45 -12.63 -7.78 10.37
N ARG A 46 -12.21 -8.17 9.16
CA ARG A 46 -11.85 -9.56 8.87
C ARG A 46 -10.61 -9.99 9.63
N ALA A 47 -9.60 -9.13 9.69
CA ALA A 47 -8.37 -9.38 10.45
C ALA A 47 -8.66 -9.57 11.94
N LYS A 48 -9.53 -8.74 12.54
CA LYS A 48 -9.92 -8.88 13.94
C LYS A 48 -10.53 -10.24 14.22
N ILE A 49 -11.54 -10.66 13.45
CA ILE A 49 -12.21 -11.95 13.61
C ILE A 49 -11.23 -13.11 13.48
N LEU A 50 -10.36 -13.08 12.49
CA LEU A 50 -9.37 -14.13 12.26
C LEU A 50 -8.28 -14.11 13.33
N GLY A 51 -7.85 -12.93 13.76
CA GLY A 51 -6.90 -12.79 14.86
C GLY A 51 -7.39 -13.43 16.15
N GLU A 52 -8.64 -13.16 16.54
CA GLU A 52 -9.30 -13.81 17.68
C GLU A 52 -9.35 -15.34 17.51
N ARG A 53 -9.69 -15.81 16.32
CA ARG A 53 -9.78 -17.26 16.02
C ARG A 53 -8.45 -17.99 16.13
N TYR A 54 -7.35 -17.37 15.65
CA TYR A 54 -6.03 -17.98 15.60
C TYR A 54 -5.15 -17.61 16.81
N GLY A 55 -5.63 -16.74 17.71
CA GLY A 55 -4.89 -16.28 18.88
C GLY A 55 -3.70 -15.39 18.53
N VAL A 56 -3.85 -14.52 17.54
CA VAL A 56 -2.93 -13.43 17.16
C VAL A 56 -3.66 -12.11 17.37
N GLN A 57 -3.08 -11.22 18.17
CA GLN A 57 -3.68 -9.91 18.40
C GLN A 57 -3.55 -9.04 17.14
N THR A 58 -4.66 -8.45 16.70
CA THR A 58 -4.64 -7.55 15.52
C THR A 58 -4.82 -6.10 15.92
N ILE A 59 -4.01 -5.22 15.34
CA ILE A 59 -4.10 -3.78 15.50
C ILE A 59 -4.69 -3.20 14.21
N PRO A 60 -5.82 -2.49 14.25
CA PRO A 60 -6.36 -1.80 13.07
C PRO A 60 -5.34 -0.85 12.48
N GLY A 61 -5.09 -0.93 11.17
CA GLY A 61 -4.12 -0.06 10.50
C GLY A 61 -4.45 0.17 9.03
N VAL A 62 -3.83 1.20 8.46
CA VAL A 62 -3.84 1.52 7.03
C VAL A 62 -2.58 2.28 6.67
N GLU A 63 -2.02 2.06 5.49
CA GLU A 63 -0.94 2.87 4.94
C GLU A 63 -1.49 3.86 3.92
N LEU A 64 -1.42 5.15 4.27
CA LEU A 64 -1.94 6.25 3.47
C LEU A 64 -0.84 6.85 2.60
N SER A 65 -1.14 6.97 1.30
CA SER A 65 -0.24 7.63 0.35
C SER A 65 -0.38 9.16 0.45
N ALA A 66 0.75 9.88 0.51
CA ALA A 66 0.79 11.32 0.64
C ALA A 66 1.94 11.95 -0.16
N TRP A 67 1.96 13.27 -0.23
CA TRP A 67 2.99 14.07 -0.89
C TRP A 67 3.53 15.15 0.05
N ASP A 68 4.85 15.14 0.27
CA ASP A 68 5.55 16.25 0.91
C ASP A 68 5.83 17.34 -0.13
N LYS A 69 4.96 18.35 -0.17
CA LYS A 69 5.08 19.46 -1.11
C LYS A 69 6.34 20.28 -0.94
N LYS A 70 6.80 20.42 0.31
CA LYS A 70 7.99 21.23 0.63
C LYS A 70 9.24 20.64 -0.03
N ARG A 71 9.35 19.31 -0.05
CA ARG A 71 10.51 18.58 -0.58
C ARG A 71 10.24 17.90 -1.91
N ASN A 72 9.02 18.08 -2.45
CA ASN A 72 8.56 17.52 -3.72
C ASN A 72 8.79 16.00 -3.82
N ARG A 73 8.34 15.27 -2.80
CA ARG A 73 8.53 13.81 -2.72
C ARG A 73 7.29 13.08 -2.21
N LYS A 74 7.17 11.84 -2.62
CA LYS A 74 6.17 10.92 -2.12
C LYS A 74 6.52 10.50 -0.70
N VAL A 75 5.50 10.34 0.15
CA VAL A 75 5.63 9.77 1.49
C VAL A 75 4.47 8.84 1.77
N HIS A 76 4.68 7.90 2.71
CA HIS A 76 3.60 7.09 3.24
C HIS A 76 3.48 7.31 4.74
N ILE A 77 2.25 7.44 5.19
CA ILE A 77 1.92 7.59 6.61
C ILE A 77 1.05 6.41 7.03
N LEU A 78 1.53 5.65 8.00
CA LEU A 78 0.73 4.62 8.65
C LEU A 78 -0.20 5.28 9.66
N CYS A 79 -1.45 4.84 9.68
CA CYS A 79 -2.41 5.19 10.71
C CYS A 79 -2.77 3.92 11.49
N TYR A 80 -2.54 3.94 12.80
CA TYR A 80 -2.89 2.83 13.68
C TYR A 80 -4.03 3.18 14.61
N ALA A 81 -4.84 2.17 14.90
CA ALA A 81 -5.93 2.20 15.88
C ALA A 81 -6.87 3.42 15.75
N PRO A 82 -7.32 3.82 14.54
CA PRO A 82 -8.24 4.94 14.40
C PRO A 82 -9.55 4.63 15.14
N GLN A 83 -9.94 5.51 16.07
CA GLN A 83 -11.20 5.36 16.81
C GLN A 83 -12.42 5.78 15.96
N LYS A 84 -12.19 6.61 14.94
CA LYS A 84 -13.20 7.12 13.99
C LYS A 84 -12.72 6.87 12.56
N PRO A 85 -12.69 5.61 12.10
CA PRO A 85 -12.16 5.25 10.78
C PRO A 85 -12.93 5.89 9.61
N ASP A 86 -14.21 6.22 9.80
CA ASP A 86 -15.03 6.95 8.84
C ASP A 86 -14.40 8.28 8.38
N ARG A 87 -13.58 8.91 9.22
CA ARG A 87 -12.84 10.14 8.86
C ARG A 87 -11.82 9.92 7.74
N LEU A 88 -11.32 8.70 7.59
CA LEU A 88 -10.31 8.33 6.59
C LEU A 88 -10.92 7.76 5.31
N GLU A 89 -12.21 7.34 5.36
CA GLU A 89 -12.84 6.59 4.27
C GLU A 89 -12.87 7.38 2.95
N GLY A 90 -13.25 8.66 3.00
CA GLY A 90 -13.29 9.52 1.81
C GLY A 90 -11.91 9.68 1.15
N LEU A 91 -10.85 9.79 1.96
CA LEU A 91 -9.47 9.82 1.46
C LEU A 91 -9.09 8.50 0.79
N CYS A 92 -9.37 7.38 1.44
CA CYS A 92 -9.09 6.04 0.92
C CYS A 92 -9.80 5.80 -0.43
N ILE A 93 -11.08 6.12 -0.52
CA ILE A 93 -11.87 5.98 -1.75
C ILE A 93 -11.23 6.80 -2.88
N LYS A 94 -10.98 8.09 -2.64
CA LYS A 94 -10.40 9.00 -3.64
C LYS A 94 -9.01 8.52 -4.09
N SER A 95 -8.15 8.11 -3.15
CA SER A 95 -6.81 7.60 -3.46
C SER A 95 -6.87 6.32 -4.31
N CYS A 96 -7.79 5.40 -4.01
CA CYS A 96 -7.99 4.19 -4.81
C CYS A 96 -8.52 4.50 -6.21
N GLU A 97 -9.41 5.47 -6.37
CA GLU A 97 -9.95 5.88 -7.68
C GLU A 97 -8.87 6.49 -8.56
N ILE A 98 -8.06 7.41 -8.03
CA ILE A 98 -6.94 8.00 -8.74
C ILE A 98 -5.94 6.90 -9.14
N ARG A 99 -5.60 5.99 -8.22
CA ARG A 99 -4.71 4.86 -8.49
C ARG A 99 -5.24 3.98 -9.63
N ARG A 100 -6.53 3.64 -9.61
CA ARG A 100 -7.14 2.81 -10.68
C ARG A 100 -7.00 3.45 -12.06
N LYS A 101 -7.24 4.76 -12.17
CA LYS A 101 -7.09 5.50 -13.44
C LYS A 101 -5.65 5.45 -13.94
N CYS A 102 -4.69 5.83 -13.10
CA CYS A 102 -3.27 5.80 -13.48
C CYS A 102 -2.78 4.38 -13.79
N ALA A 103 -3.26 3.39 -13.05
CA ALA A 103 -2.87 2.00 -13.27
C ALA A 103 -3.42 1.43 -14.59
N ALA A 104 -4.63 1.79 -14.99
CA ALA A 104 -5.17 1.41 -16.29
C ALA A 104 -4.29 1.93 -17.43
N GLU A 105 -3.89 3.19 -17.38
CA GLU A 105 -2.97 3.77 -18.35
C GLU A 105 -1.58 3.12 -18.32
N MET A 106 -1.05 2.80 -17.13
CA MET A 106 0.21 2.05 -17.01
C MET A 106 0.11 0.66 -17.67
N VAL A 107 -1.01 -0.06 -17.49
CA VAL A 107 -1.26 -1.35 -18.16
C VAL A 107 -1.27 -1.18 -19.67
N GLU A 108 -1.99 -0.18 -20.20
CA GLU A 108 -2.01 0.11 -21.64
C GLU A 108 -0.60 0.41 -22.17
N ASN A 109 0.20 1.19 -21.45
CA ASN A 109 1.57 1.51 -21.83
C ASN A 109 2.46 0.27 -21.86
N VAL A 110 2.31 -0.64 -20.89
CA VAL A 110 3.06 -1.90 -20.89
C VAL A 110 2.62 -2.80 -22.04
N MET A 111 1.32 -2.88 -22.33
CA MET A 111 0.78 -3.69 -23.45
C MET A 111 1.29 -3.23 -24.83
N LYS A 112 1.65 -1.97 -24.99
CA LYS A 112 2.30 -1.44 -26.21
C LYS A 112 3.73 -2.00 -26.41
N LEU A 113 4.39 -2.38 -25.32
CA LEU A 113 5.80 -2.82 -25.33
C LEU A 113 5.96 -4.33 -25.16
N TYR A 114 5.00 -4.97 -24.49
CA TYR A 114 5.03 -6.40 -24.16
C TYR A 114 3.67 -7.03 -24.46
N PRO A 115 3.62 -8.16 -25.20
CA PRO A 115 2.37 -8.83 -25.51
C PRO A 115 1.77 -9.57 -24.31
N ILE A 116 1.33 -8.81 -23.31
CA ILE A 116 0.50 -9.25 -22.19
C ILE A 116 -0.92 -8.74 -22.41
N THR A 117 -1.90 -9.27 -21.69
CA THR A 117 -3.29 -8.81 -21.76
C THR A 117 -3.72 -8.13 -20.46
N ALA A 118 -4.71 -7.23 -20.53
CA ALA A 118 -5.30 -6.64 -19.34
C ALA A 118 -5.86 -7.71 -18.39
N GLU A 119 -6.45 -8.79 -18.94
CA GLU A 119 -6.96 -9.90 -18.13
C GLU A 119 -5.86 -10.61 -17.34
N SER A 120 -4.66 -10.77 -17.92
CA SER A 120 -3.52 -11.36 -17.20
C SER A 120 -3.09 -10.51 -16.00
N VAL A 121 -3.15 -9.18 -16.11
CA VAL A 121 -2.90 -8.28 -14.99
C VAL A 121 -4.04 -8.33 -13.97
N MET A 122 -5.30 -8.31 -14.43
CA MET A 122 -6.48 -8.36 -13.57
C MET A 122 -6.58 -9.65 -12.77
N LYS A 123 -6.13 -10.78 -13.32
CA LYS A 123 -6.01 -12.05 -12.60
C LYS A 123 -5.18 -11.90 -11.32
N HIS A 124 -4.05 -11.20 -11.39
CA HIS A 124 -3.18 -10.93 -10.23
C HIS A 124 -3.71 -9.85 -9.31
N ALA A 125 -4.62 -9.00 -9.78
CA ALA A 125 -5.28 -7.96 -8.98
C ALA A 125 -6.61 -8.44 -8.35
N THR A 126 -6.93 -9.73 -8.45
CA THR A 126 -8.19 -10.28 -7.90
C THR A 126 -8.27 -10.05 -6.39
N GLY A 127 -9.34 -9.39 -5.95
CA GLY A 127 -9.55 -9.01 -4.55
C GLY A 127 -8.98 -7.66 -4.17
N SER A 128 -8.01 -7.13 -4.92
CA SER A 128 -7.42 -5.81 -4.65
C SER A 128 -8.40 -4.67 -4.93
N LYS A 129 -8.30 -3.62 -4.11
CA LYS A 129 -9.10 -2.38 -4.27
C LYS A 129 -8.61 -1.52 -5.45
N SER A 130 -7.41 -1.81 -5.97
CA SER A 130 -6.82 -1.10 -7.10
C SER A 130 -5.81 -2.01 -7.82
N ILE A 131 -5.31 -1.57 -8.98
CA ILE A 131 -4.18 -2.22 -9.64
C ILE A 131 -2.90 -1.54 -9.16
N PHE A 132 -1.90 -2.36 -8.85
CA PHE A 132 -0.57 -1.92 -8.44
C PHE A 132 0.49 -2.36 -9.46
N LYS A 133 1.66 -1.71 -9.45
CA LYS A 133 2.80 -2.10 -10.30
C LYS A 133 3.15 -3.58 -10.12
N GLN A 134 2.97 -4.09 -8.91
CA GLN A 134 3.18 -5.48 -8.54
C GLN A 134 2.33 -6.43 -9.38
N HIS A 135 1.05 -6.13 -9.60
CA HIS A 135 0.16 -6.96 -10.42
C HIS A 135 0.62 -7.00 -11.89
N ILE A 136 1.10 -5.87 -12.42
CA ILE A 136 1.66 -5.81 -13.77
C ILE A 136 2.95 -6.63 -13.85
N MET A 137 3.82 -6.54 -12.84
CA MET A 137 5.04 -7.33 -12.79
C MET A 137 4.76 -8.84 -12.70
N HIS A 138 3.73 -9.25 -11.96
CA HIS A 138 3.30 -10.66 -11.92
C HIS A 138 2.90 -11.17 -13.31
N ALA A 139 2.13 -10.40 -14.07
CA ALA A 139 1.78 -10.76 -15.43
C ALA A 139 3.04 -10.87 -16.32
N LEU A 140 3.98 -9.91 -16.20
CA LEU A 140 5.23 -9.97 -16.96
C LEU A 140 6.11 -11.17 -16.60
N ILE A 141 6.12 -11.60 -15.33
CA ILE A 141 6.79 -12.82 -14.88
C ILE A 141 6.10 -14.06 -15.44
N GLU A 142 4.78 -14.13 -15.38
CA GLU A 142 3.99 -15.26 -15.92
C GLU A 142 4.22 -15.46 -17.42
N TYR A 143 4.40 -14.36 -18.17
CA TYR A 143 4.71 -14.39 -19.61
C TYR A 143 6.21 -14.56 -19.92
N GLY A 144 7.06 -14.72 -18.89
CA GLY A 144 8.48 -15.03 -19.05
C GLY A 144 9.39 -13.85 -19.41
N TYR A 145 8.93 -12.60 -19.31
CA TYR A 145 9.74 -11.42 -19.62
C TYR A 145 10.78 -11.09 -18.53
N THR A 146 10.59 -11.57 -17.33
CA THR A 146 11.53 -11.45 -16.22
C THR A 146 11.28 -12.54 -15.19
N THR A 147 12.31 -12.87 -14.42
CA THR A 147 12.20 -13.75 -13.24
C THR A 147 12.28 -12.96 -11.93
N HIS A 148 12.54 -11.65 -12.01
CA HIS A 148 12.77 -10.80 -10.85
C HIS A 148 11.67 -9.76 -10.74
N PHE A 149 11.07 -9.67 -9.57
CA PHE A 149 10.02 -8.72 -9.26
C PHE A 149 10.55 -7.28 -9.23
N TYR A 150 11.58 -7.03 -8.43
CA TYR A 150 12.30 -5.75 -8.32
C TYR A 150 13.65 -5.85 -9.03
N GLY A 151 13.62 -5.84 -10.37
CA GLY A 151 14.82 -5.99 -11.19
C GLY A 151 14.90 -4.91 -12.28
N LYS A 152 15.81 -5.14 -13.24
CA LYS A 152 16.06 -4.21 -14.36
C LYS A 152 14.76 -3.86 -15.14
N LEU A 153 13.86 -4.83 -15.33
CA LEU A 153 12.62 -4.59 -16.06
C LEU A 153 11.68 -3.67 -15.26
N ASN A 154 11.50 -3.93 -13.96
CA ASN A 154 10.70 -3.07 -13.09
C ASN A 154 11.22 -1.63 -13.10
N HIS A 155 12.55 -1.45 -12.95
CA HIS A 155 13.17 -0.14 -13.01
C HIS A 155 12.95 0.55 -14.36
N LYS A 156 13.16 -0.17 -15.48
CA LYS A 156 12.93 0.38 -16.83
C LYS A 156 11.50 0.87 -17.04
N LEU A 157 10.51 0.14 -16.54
CA LEU A 157 9.10 0.46 -16.75
C LEU A 157 8.55 1.49 -15.77
N PHE A 158 8.95 1.41 -14.50
CA PHE A 158 8.26 2.08 -13.40
C PHE A 158 9.14 2.95 -12.50
N ASN A 159 10.41 3.20 -12.88
CA ASN A 159 11.22 4.18 -12.20
C ASN A 159 10.52 5.55 -12.21
N HIS A 160 10.58 6.28 -11.09
CA HIS A 160 9.87 7.54 -10.93
C HIS A 160 10.36 8.64 -11.88
N GLU A 161 11.67 8.67 -12.18
CA GLU A 161 12.28 9.73 -12.98
C GLU A 161 12.15 9.49 -14.49
N ASN A 162 12.31 8.23 -14.92
CA ASN A 162 12.47 7.90 -16.34
C ASN A 162 11.82 6.58 -16.77
N GLY A 163 10.95 6.02 -15.97
CA GLY A 163 10.23 4.79 -16.30
C GLY A 163 9.34 4.98 -17.54
N THR A 164 9.47 4.07 -18.50
CA THR A 164 8.80 4.19 -19.80
C THR A 164 7.28 4.02 -19.75
N CYS A 165 6.75 3.41 -18.69
CA CYS A 165 5.33 3.14 -18.52
C CYS A 165 4.74 3.79 -17.25
N ILE A 166 5.55 4.54 -16.49
CA ILE A 166 5.07 5.23 -15.30
C ILE A 166 4.04 6.31 -15.69
N VAL A 167 2.99 6.41 -14.90
CA VAL A 167 1.99 7.48 -14.98
C VAL A 167 2.03 8.23 -13.66
N GLU A 168 2.23 9.53 -13.72
CA GLU A 168 2.21 10.39 -12.53
C GLU A 168 0.82 10.35 -11.89
N ARG A 169 0.82 10.31 -10.57
CA ARG A 169 -0.39 10.27 -9.75
C ARG A 169 -0.42 11.46 -8.81
N GLU A 170 -1.55 12.10 -8.72
CA GLU A 170 -1.79 13.09 -7.69
C GLU A 170 -1.91 12.42 -6.32
N TYR A 171 -1.23 12.98 -5.34
CA TYR A 171 -1.27 12.56 -3.95
C TYR A 171 -1.81 13.69 -3.07
N PRO A 172 -2.53 13.37 -2.00
CA PRO A 172 -2.91 14.36 -1.00
C PRO A 172 -1.68 14.92 -0.30
N ASP A 173 -1.78 16.19 0.13
CA ASP A 173 -0.73 16.80 0.96
C ASP A 173 -0.54 16.04 2.27
N VAL A 174 0.70 15.88 2.71
CA VAL A 174 1.03 15.11 3.92
C VAL A 174 0.38 15.71 5.17
N ASN A 175 0.33 17.05 5.29
CA ASN A 175 -0.31 17.70 6.44
C ASN A 175 -1.82 17.44 6.47
N PHE A 176 -2.48 17.45 5.30
CA PHE A 176 -3.89 17.09 5.19
C PHE A 176 -4.14 15.65 5.64
N VAL A 177 -3.25 14.73 5.27
CA VAL A 177 -3.35 13.32 5.71
C VAL A 177 -3.19 13.20 7.22
N LEU A 178 -2.24 13.93 7.81
CA LEU A 178 -2.04 13.97 9.26
C LEU A 178 -3.26 14.53 10.00
N ASP A 179 -3.83 15.64 9.53
CA ASP A 179 -5.04 16.22 10.11
C ASP A 179 -6.20 15.21 10.12
N LEU A 180 -6.35 14.44 9.06
CA LEU A 180 -7.35 13.37 9.01
C LEU A 180 -7.05 12.24 10.01
N ILE A 181 -5.79 11.80 10.13
CA ILE A 181 -5.38 10.79 11.11
C ILE A 181 -5.69 11.30 12.53
N HIS A 182 -5.29 12.52 12.89
CA HIS A 182 -5.57 13.12 14.20
C HIS A 182 -7.08 13.23 14.44
N SER A 183 -7.85 13.68 13.44
CA SER A 183 -9.32 13.75 13.55
C SER A 183 -9.97 12.39 13.75
N SER A 184 -9.34 11.31 13.24
CA SER A 184 -9.75 9.93 13.45
C SER A 184 -9.36 9.39 14.83
N LYS A 185 -8.57 10.13 15.60
CA LYS A 185 -7.90 9.72 16.84
C LYS A 185 -7.01 8.48 16.64
N GLY A 186 -6.39 8.36 15.49
CA GLY A 186 -5.39 7.37 15.16
C GLY A 186 -3.98 7.84 15.51
N VAL A 187 -3.04 6.91 15.56
CA VAL A 187 -1.61 7.20 15.74
C VAL A 187 -0.94 7.24 14.37
N ALA A 188 -0.29 8.36 14.04
CA ALA A 188 0.45 8.52 12.79
C ALA A 188 1.89 8.04 12.94
N VAL A 189 2.39 7.30 11.94
CA VAL A 189 3.78 6.85 11.88
C VAL A 189 4.30 7.01 10.45
N LEU A 190 5.49 7.63 10.29
CA LEU A 190 6.15 7.73 8.98
C LEU A 190 6.64 6.35 8.54
N ALA A 191 6.14 5.85 7.42
CA ALA A 191 6.51 4.55 6.88
C ALA A 191 7.85 4.63 6.14
N HIS A 192 8.70 3.61 6.29
CA HIS A 192 9.94 3.38 5.52
C HIS A 192 10.64 4.67 5.02
N PRO A 193 11.05 5.58 5.92
CA PRO A 193 11.53 6.92 5.56
C PRO A 193 12.74 6.91 4.60
N MET A 194 13.55 5.87 4.64
CA MET A 194 14.72 5.74 3.75
C MET A 194 14.34 5.44 2.30
N MET A 195 13.14 4.86 2.05
CA MET A 195 12.70 4.53 0.69
C MET A 195 12.42 5.78 -0.16
N TYR A 196 11.92 6.84 0.48
CA TYR A 196 11.57 8.10 -0.18
C TYR A 196 12.42 9.27 0.28
N ASP A 197 13.54 8.99 0.96
CA ASP A 197 14.43 9.99 1.52
C ASP A 197 13.66 11.02 2.39
N SER A 198 12.73 10.54 3.22
CA SER A 198 11.77 11.36 3.96
C SER A 198 12.07 11.48 5.45
N ALA A 199 13.24 11.03 5.92
CA ALA A 199 13.60 11.05 7.34
C ALA A 199 13.55 12.44 7.96
N GLU A 200 13.92 13.49 7.21
CA GLU A 200 13.86 14.90 7.66
C GLU A 200 12.45 15.37 8.00
N LEU A 201 11.43 14.70 7.45
CA LEU A 201 10.03 15.02 7.76
C LEU A 201 9.64 14.63 9.19
N LEU A 202 10.37 13.70 9.83
CA LEU A 202 10.05 13.21 11.18
C LEU A 202 10.00 14.34 12.23
N GLU A 203 10.93 15.29 12.17
CA GLU A 203 10.96 16.40 13.13
C GLU A 203 9.73 17.31 12.99
N GLU A 204 9.30 17.56 11.76
CA GLU A 204 8.11 18.38 11.48
C GLU A 204 6.83 17.64 11.90
N LEU A 205 6.76 16.33 11.63
CA LEU A 205 5.63 15.50 12.03
C LEU A 205 5.51 15.40 13.55
N ALA A 206 6.63 15.26 14.27
CA ALA A 206 6.65 15.20 15.71
C ALA A 206 6.22 16.53 16.37
N GLN A 207 6.40 17.67 15.71
CA GLN A 207 5.94 18.97 16.18
C GLN A 207 4.44 19.21 15.93
N SER A 208 3.87 18.46 15.01
CA SER A 208 2.45 18.58 14.63
C SER A 208 1.50 17.75 15.52
N GLY A 209 2.05 16.91 16.40
CA GLY A 209 1.32 16.10 17.39
C GLY A 209 1.31 14.62 17.05
#